data_36ff19ae48e9fcb0574a6367a54debaa
#
_entry.id   36ff19ae48e9fcb0574a6367a54debaa
#
_cell.length_a   1.000
_cell.length_b   1.000
_cell.length_c   1.000
_cell.angle_alpha   90.00
_cell.angle_beta   90.00
_cell.angle_gamma   90.00
#
_symmetry.space_group_name_H-M   'P 1'
#
loop_
_entity.id
_entity.type
_entity.pdbx_description
1 polymer ?
#
loop_
_entity_poly.entity_id
_entity_poly.type
_entity_poly.pdbx_seq_one_letter_code
_entity_poly.pdbx_strand_id
1 'polypeptide(L)'
;MKVGTDGCLLGAWTDTSGARRIADVGTGSGLIALMLAQRNTDAHIDALDIDPDACLQATENVAASPFATRICILHTDFRTYTPSSPYDLIVSNPPYFDESLKCPEAKRRTARHTDTLSLTELLRQASAHLTDDGRIALILPYAQREVLLQQADAESLQLVRETRVIPVEGAQPKRLLAELARHAAPYTPSTLTLETTAHQRTDAFQRLVRDYYL
;
A
#
# COMPACT_ATOMS: atom_id res chain seq x y z
N MET A 1 15.42 2.59 -6.70
CA MET A 1 14.66 3.13 -5.53
C MET A 1 15.13 2.43 -4.26
N LYS A 2 15.12 3.08 -3.08
CA LYS A 2 15.50 2.40 -1.81
C LYS A 2 14.29 1.63 -1.28
N VAL A 3 14.52 0.41 -0.78
CA VAL A 3 13.51 -0.36 -0.03
C VAL A 3 13.15 0.42 1.23
N GLY A 4 11.90 0.85 1.34
CA GLY A 4 11.40 1.61 2.49
C GLY A 4 10.69 0.70 3.49
N THR A 5 10.77 1.06 4.78
CA THR A 5 10.06 0.32 5.85
C THR A 5 8.55 0.24 5.60
N ASP A 6 7.95 1.29 5.05
CA ASP A 6 6.51 1.36 4.80
C ASP A 6 6.07 0.28 3.79
N GLY A 7 6.80 0.08 2.69
CA GLY A 7 6.50 -0.98 1.72
C GLY A 7 6.62 -2.38 2.32
N CYS A 8 7.67 -2.63 3.11
CA CYS A 8 7.83 -3.91 3.81
C CYS A 8 6.73 -4.15 4.84
N LEU A 9 6.34 -3.14 5.60
CA LEU A 9 5.25 -3.23 6.57
C LEU A 9 3.94 -3.59 5.86
N LEU A 10 3.57 -2.86 4.80
CA LEU A 10 2.34 -3.09 4.08
C LEU A 10 2.33 -4.48 3.43
N GLY A 11 3.39 -4.87 2.71
CA GLY A 11 3.49 -6.18 2.07
C GLY A 11 3.42 -7.35 3.06
N ALA A 12 4.03 -7.19 4.25
CA ALA A 12 3.99 -8.20 5.31
C ALA A 12 2.63 -8.23 6.04
N TRP A 13 1.99 -7.07 6.24
CA TRP A 13 0.74 -6.96 6.99
C TRP A 13 -0.49 -7.33 6.18
N THR A 14 -0.51 -7.04 4.88
CA THR A 14 -1.68 -7.27 4.01
C THR A 14 -2.11 -8.72 4.05
N ASP A 15 -3.41 -8.97 4.28
CA ASP A 15 -3.97 -10.31 4.16
C ASP A 15 -4.27 -10.64 2.70
N THR A 16 -3.61 -11.67 2.17
CA THR A 16 -3.78 -12.12 0.79
C THR A 16 -4.70 -13.33 0.66
N SER A 17 -5.29 -13.80 1.77
CA SER A 17 -6.12 -15.01 1.79
C SER A 17 -7.33 -14.86 0.86
N GLY A 18 -7.54 -15.85 -0.01
CA GLY A 18 -8.66 -15.91 -0.95
C GLY A 18 -8.53 -14.98 -2.17
N ALA A 19 -7.56 -14.07 -2.20
CA ALA A 19 -7.36 -13.18 -3.34
C ALA A 19 -6.72 -13.93 -4.51
N ARG A 20 -7.34 -13.86 -5.69
CA ARG A 20 -6.83 -14.42 -6.95
C ARG A 20 -6.32 -13.35 -7.88
N ARG A 21 -6.91 -12.16 -7.83
CA ARG A 21 -6.48 -11.00 -8.60
C ARG A 21 -6.12 -9.85 -7.67
N ILE A 22 -4.88 -9.40 -7.75
CA ILE A 22 -4.35 -8.35 -6.89
C ILE A 22 -3.83 -7.20 -7.77
N ALA A 23 -4.06 -5.96 -7.36
CA ALA A 23 -3.39 -4.80 -7.93
C ALA A 23 -2.44 -4.18 -6.89
N ASP A 24 -1.19 -3.91 -7.28
CA ASP A 24 -0.23 -3.11 -6.53
C ASP A 24 -0.10 -1.75 -7.22
N VAL A 25 -0.73 -0.71 -6.67
CA VAL A 25 -0.85 0.61 -7.28
C VAL A 25 0.24 1.54 -6.76
N GLY A 26 1.05 2.06 -7.69
CA GLY A 26 2.28 2.76 -7.37
C GLY A 26 3.36 1.79 -6.92
N THR A 27 3.57 0.73 -7.70
CA THR A 27 4.41 -0.42 -7.33
C THR A 27 5.88 -0.08 -7.10
N GLY A 28 6.37 1.03 -7.68
CA GLY A 28 7.76 1.45 -7.56
C GLY A 28 8.73 0.39 -8.08
N SER A 29 9.51 -0.19 -7.18
CA SER A 29 10.46 -1.26 -7.51
C SER A 29 9.84 -2.66 -7.60
N GLY A 30 8.53 -2.81 -7.47
CA GLY A 30 7.85 -4.11 -7.43
C GLY A 30 7.90 -4.82 -6.08
N LEU A 31 8.37 -4.15 -5.02
CA LEU A 31 8.61 -4.77 -3.71
C LEU A 31 7.33 -5.40 -3.14
N ILE A 32 6.24 -4.63 -3.08
CA ILE A 32 4.98 -5.10 -2.49
C ILE A 32 4.42 -6.25 -3.32
N ALA A 33 4.39 -6.11 -4.65
CA ALA A 33 3.95 -7.18 -5.55
C ALA A 33 4.73 -8.49 -5.34
N LEU A 34 6.06 -8.42 -5.19
CA LEU A 34 6.91 -9.59 -4.91
C LEU A 34 6.58 -10.22 -3.56
N MET A 35 6.40 -9.43 -2.52
CA MET A 35 6.04 -9.91 -1.17
C MET A 35 4.66 -10.59 -1.17
N LEU A 36 3.68 -10.03 -1.87
CA LEU A 36 2.35 -10.62 -2.00
C LEU A 36 2.38 -11.93 -2.80
N ALA A 37 3.16 -11.97 -3.90
CA ALA A 37 3.33 -13.19 -4.70
C ALA A 37 4.03 -14.32 -3.94
N GLN A 38 4.93 -14.00 -3.01
CA GLN A 38 5.56 -14.97 -2.12
C GLN A 38 4.56 -15.60 -1.14
N ARG A 39 3.61 -14.79 -0.63
CA ARG A 39 2.64 -15.20 0.39
C ARG A 39 1.39 -15.87 -0.19
N ASN A 40 1.06 -15.58 -1.43
CA ASN A 40 -0.10 -16.16 -2.12
C ASN A 40 0.36 -16.78 -3.44
N THR A 41 0.32 -18.11 -3.50
CA THR A 41 0.80 -18.89 -4.65
C THR A 41 -0.18 -18.90 -5.82
N ASP A 42 -1.44 -18.54 -5.59
CA ASP A 42 -2.54 -18.65 -6.55
C ASP A 42 -2.88 -17.31 -7.20
N ALA A 43 -2.41 -16.19 -6.63
CA ALA A 43 -2.73 -14.87 -7.10
C ALA A 43 -1.95 -14.48 -8.36
N HIS A 44 -2.64 -13.82 -9.29
CA HIS A 44 -2.05 -13.00 -10.35
C HIS A 44 -2.05 -11.52 -9.90
N ILE A 45 -0.92 -10.85 -10.11
CA ILE A 45 -0.71 -9.49 -9.61
C ILE A 45 -0.45 -8.56 -10.79
N ASP A 46 -1.28 -7.54 -10.93
CA ASP A 46 -1.05 -6.40 -11.80
C ASP A 46 -0.34 -5.32 -10.97
N ALA A 47 0.92 -5.03 -11.28
CA ALA A 47 1.74 -4.05 -10.58
C ALA A 47 1.88 -2.80 -11.45
N LEU A 48 1.21 -1.71 -11.04
CA LEU A 48 1.01 -0.52 -11.85
C LEU A 48 1.88 0.64 -11.33
N ASP A 49 2.52 1.35 -12.26
CA ASP A 49 3.17 2.63 -11.95
C ASP A 49 3.07 3.58 -13.15
N ILE A 50 3.04 4.88 -12.87
CA ILE A 50 3.06 5.92 -13.90
C ILE A 50 4.49 6.28 -14.33
N ASP A 51 5.48 5.97 -13.49
CA ASP A 51 6.89 6.25 -13.73
C ASP A 51 7.52 5.12 -14.56
N PRO A 52 8.00 5.39 -15.79
CA PRO A 52 8.63 4.38 -16.64
C PRO A 52 9.92 3.80 -16.02
N ASP A 53 10.69 4.60 -15.27
CA ASP A 53 11.93 4.13 -14.64
C ASP A 53 11.62 3.17 -13.49
N ALA A 54 10.53 3.43 -12.73
CA ALA A 54 10.02 2.52 -11.72
C ALA A 54 9.57 1.19 -12.36
N CYS A 55 8.81 1.25 -13.46
CA CYS A 55 8.36 0.07 -14.19
C CYS A 55 9.54 -0.75 -14.72
N LEU A 56 10.58 -0.12 -15.23
CA LEU A 56 11.79 -0.81 -15.69
C LEU A 56 12.46 -1.56 -14.53
N GLN A 57 12.68 -0.89 -13.40
CA GLN A 57 13.26 -1.50 -12.21
C GLN A 57 12.39 -2.65 -11.67
N ALA A 58 11.06 -2.48 -11.62
CA ALA A 58 10.13 -3.52 -11.21
C ALA A 58 10.21 -4.74 -12.13
N THR A 59 10.29 -4.51 -13.45
CA THR A 59 10.40 -5.58 -14.45
C THR A 59 11.67 -6.40 -14.24
N GLU A 60 12.81 -5.75 -14.00
CA GLU A 60 14.08 -6.42 -13.71
C GLU A 60 14.01 -7.25 -12.43
N ASN A 61 13.44 -6.68 -11.35
CA ASN A 61 13.30 -7.36 -10.07
C ASN A 61 12.35 -8.56 -10.16
N VAL A 62 11.23 -8.41 -10.87
CA VAL A 62 10.26 -9.49 -11.08
C VAL A 62 10.87 -10.60 -11.93
N ALA A 63 11.58 -10.25 -13.02
CA ALA A 63 12.24 -11.23 -13.88
C ALA A 63 13.32 -12.05 -13.14
N ALA A 64 14.00 -11.44 -12.16
CA ALA A 64 14.99 -12.11 -11.31
C ALA A 64 14.35 -12.96 -10.18
N SER A 65 13.04 -12.93 -10.01
CA SER A 65 12.31 -13.63 -8.95
C SER A 65 11.68 -14.95 -9.45
N PRO A 66 11.34 -15.88 -8.54
CA PRO A 66 10.57 -17.08 -8.91
C PRO A 66 9.09 -16.78 -9.22
N PHE A 67 8.66 -15.54 -9.15
CA PHE A 67 7.25 -15.12 -9.28
C PHE A 67 6.93 -14.47 -10.63
N ALA A 68 7.89 -14.43 -11.56
CA ALA A 68 7.81 -13.71 -12.84
C ALA A 68 6.56 -14.07 -13.68
N THR A 69 6.07 -15.31 -13.60
CA THR A 69 4.88 -15.75 -14.35
C THR A 69 3.56 -15.29 -13.77
N ARG A 70 3.56 -14.71 -12.55
CA ARG A 70 2.34 -14.31 -11.84
C ARG A 70 2.26 -12.79 -11.58
N ILE A 71 3.29 -12.04 -11.94
CA ILE A 71 3.33 -10.58 -11.77
C ILE A 71 3.45 -9.93 -13.14
N CYS A 72 2.51 -9.07 -13.47
CA CYS A 72 2.52 -8.26 -14.69
C CYS A 72 2.83 -6.81 -14.33
N ILE A 73 3.91 -6.24 -14.89
CA ILE A 73 4.23 -4.83 -14.71
C ILE A 73 3.52 -4.01 -15.77
N LEU A 74 2.75 -3.01 -15.34
CA LEU A 74 1.95 -2.15 -16.21
C LEU A 74 2.40 -0.69 -16.05
N HIS A 75 3.01 -0.13 -17.09
CA HIS A 75 3.29 1.31 -17.17
C HIS A 75 1.99 2.02 -17.54
N THR A 76 1.27 2.54 -16.56
CA THR A 76 -0.05 3.17 -16.77
C THR A 76 -0.43 4.09 -15.62
N ASP A 77 -1.32 5.03 -15.93
CA ASP A 77 -1.94 5.90 -14.94
C ASP A 77 -3.19 5.22 -14.37
N PHE A 78 -3.18 4.92 -13.07
CA PHE A 78 -4.30 4.28 -12.39
C PHE A 78 -5.60 5.07 -12.47
N ARG A 79 -5.54 6.42 -12.64
CA ARG A 79 -6.71 7.30 -12.78
C ARG A 79 -7.55 6.98 -14.02
N THR A 80 -6.91 6.47 -15.07
CA THR A 80 -7.54 6.17 -16.37
C THR A 80 -7.49 4.69 -16.74
N TYR A 81 -6.81 3.90 -15.92
CA TYR A 81 -6.69 2.46 -16.14
C TYR A 81 -8.04 1.76 -15.92
N THR A 82 -8.35 0.81 -16.79
CA THR A 82 -9.52 -0.06 -16.68
C THR A 82 -9.05 -1.51 -16.76
N PRO A 83 -9.17 -2.28 -15.66
CA PRO A 83 -8.80 -3.69 -15.66
C PRO A 83 -9.78 -4.52 -16.49
N SER A 84 -9.30 -5.64 -17.03
CA SER A 84 -10.15 -6.62 -17.74
C SER A 84 -11.15 -7.34 -16.85
N SER A 85 -10.89 -7.39 -15.56
CA SER A 85 -11.77 -7.97 -14.53
C SER A 85 -11.49 -7.29 -13.19
N PRO A 86 -12.46 -7.24 -12.25
CA PRO A 86 -12.26 -6.66 -10.93
C PRO A 86 -11.17 -7.36 -10.12
N TYR A 87 -10.65 -6.67 -9.10
CA TYR A 87 -9.65 -7.16 -8.17
C TYR A 87 -10.27 -7.62 -6.85
N ASP A 88 -9.72 -8.68 -6.27
CA ASP A 88 -10.06 -9.14 -4.93
C ASP A 88 -9.32 -8.33 -3.87
N LEU A 89 -8.15 -7.77 -4.25
CA LEU A 89 -7.31 -6.98 -3.37
C LEU A 89 -6.60 -5.89 -4.17
N ILE A 90 -6.69 -4.66 -3.69
CA ILE A 90 -5.89 -3.54 -4.19
C ILE A 90 -4.99 -3.06 -3.07
N VAL A 91 -3.69 -2.96 -3.33
CA VAL A 91 -2.70 -2.53 -2.35
C VAL A 91 -2.02 -1.27 -2.85
N SER A 92 -1.77 -0.30 -1.97
CA SER A 92 -1.01 0.89 -2.33
C SER A 92 -0.26 1.47 -1.14
N ASN A 93 0.97 1.88 -1.39
CA ASN A 93 1.75 2.78 -0.56
C ASN A 93 1.88 4.12 -1.29
N PRO A 94 0.83 4.94 -1.30
CA PRO A 94 0.81 6.15 -2.11
C PRO A 94 1.85 7.17 -1.61
N PRO A 95 2.35 8.06 -2.48
CA PRO A 95 3.22 9.15 -2.05
C PRO A 95 2.47 10.05 -1.06
N TYR A 96 3.13 10.39 0.06
CA TYR A 96 2.53 11.23 1.09
C TYR A 96 2.65 12.70 0.71
N PHE A 97 1.52 13.40 0.64
CA PHE A 97 1.49 14.84 0.50
C PHE A 97 1.58 15.46 1.89
N ASP A 98 2.72 16.05 2.21
CA ASP A 98 2.88 16.86 3.41
C ASP A 98 2.35 18.28 3.09
N GLU A 99 1.08 18.52 3.33
CA GLU A 99 0.48 19.86 3.20
C GLU A 99 1.10 20.88 4.17
N SER A 100 1.91 20.43 5.14
CA SER A 100 2.53 21.27 6.16
C SER A 100 3.81 21.96 5.70
N LEU A 101 4.44 21.55 4.62
CA LEU A 101 5.65 22.18 4.09
C LEU A 101 5.33 23.33 3.14
N LYS A 102 4.90 24.49 3.69
CA LYS A 102 4.89 25.79 3.01
C LYS A 102 6.33 26.31 2.80
N CYS A 103 7.20 25.51 2.18
CA CYS A 103 8.54 25.94 1.83
C CYS A 103 8.57 26.46 0.39
N PRO A 104 9.24 27.58 0.05
CA PRO A 104 9.31 28.12 -1.32
C PRO A 104 9.90 27.14 -2.35
N GLU A 105 10.73 26.19 -1.92
CA GLU A 105 11.23 25.12 -2.76
C GLU A 105 10.15 24.05 -3.07
N ALA A 106 9.13 23.91 -2.22
CA ALA A 106 7.97 23.05 -2.49
C ALA A 106 7.19 23.56 -3.72
N LYS A 107 7.09 24.88 -3.96
CA LYS A 107 6.40 25.43 -5.15
C LYS A 107 7.03 24.98 -6.47
N ARG A 108 8.34 24.72 -6.52
CA ARG A 108 9.00 24.15 -7.71
C ARG A 108 8.79 22.64 -7.84
N ARG A 109 8.54 21.94 -6.73
CA ARG A 109 8.13 20.53 -6.73
C ARG A 109 6.63 20.41 -7.05
N THR A 110 5.79 21.35 -6.60
CA THR A 110 4.34 21.36 -6.85
C THR A 110 4.02 21.47 -8.35
N ALA A 111 4.87 22.07 -9.18
CA ALA A 111 4.71 22.07 -10.65
C ALA A 111 4.91 20.68 -11.29
N ARG A 112 5.47 19.70 -10.54
CA ARG A 112 5.54 18.28 -10.94
C ARG A 112 4.45 17.43 -10.26
N HIS A 113 3.65 18.02 -9.35
CA HIS A 113 2.65 17.33 -8.53
C HIS A 113 1.24 17.28 -9.12
N THR A 114 1.02 17.87 -10.31
CA THR A 114 -0.24 17.69 -11.05
C THR A 114 -0.41 16.27 -11.60
N ASP A 115 0.66 15.45 -11.56
CA ASP A 115 0.65 14.07 -12.09
C ASP A 115 0.54 12.99 -11.01
N THR A 116 0.50 13.34 -9.72
CA THR A 116 0.44 12.33 -8.66
C THR A 116 -0.99 11.95 -8.30
N LEU A 117 -1.25 10.65 -8.18
CA LEU A 117 -2.52 10.06 -7.77
C LEU A 117 -2.89 10.51 -6.35
N SER A 118 -3.94 11.31 -6.18
CA SER A 118 -4.44 11.73 -4.87
C SER A 118 -5.14 10.56 -4.15
N LEU A 119 -5.28 10.67 -2.82
CA LEU A 119 -6.00 9.65 -2.04
C LEU A 119 -7.46 9.51 -2.49
N THR A 120 -8.14 10.62 -2.81
CA THR A 120 -9.51 10.61 -3.34
C THR A 120 -9.60 9.87 -4.67
N GLU A 121 -8.70 10.15 -5.61
CA GLU A 121 -8.66 9.46 -6.90
C GLU A 121 -8.34 7.97 -6.74
N LEU A 122 -7.38 7.64 -5.86
CA LEU A 122 -7.03 6.26 -5.55
C LEU A 122 -8.26 5.49 -5.03
N LEU A 123 -8.96 6.02 -4.01
CA LEU A 123 -10.10 5.34 -3.41
C LEU A 123 -11.27 5.21 -4.40
N ARG A 124 -11.55 6.25 -5.18
CA ARG A 124 -12.60 6.22 -6.22
C ARG A 124 -12.33 5.15 -7.26
N GLN A 125 -11.12 5.11 -7.82
CA GLN A 125 -10.75 4.12 -8.82
C GLN A 125 -10.67 2.72 -8.23
N ALA A 126 -10.10 2.58 -7.03
CA ALA A 126 -10.04 1.30 -6.34
C ALA A 126 -11.44 0.77 -6.04
N SER A 127 -12.35 1.60 -5.52
CA SER A 127 -13.74 1.20 -5.32
C SER A 127 -14.38 0.74 -6.64
N ALA A 128 -14.21 1.46 -7.74
CA ALA A 128 -14.79 1.09 -9.04
C ALA A 128 -14.26 -0.26 -9.59
N HIS A 129 -13.07 -0.68 -9.18
CA HIS A 129 -12.38 -1.85 -9.71
C HIS A 129 -12.33 -3.05 -8.75
N LEU A 130 -12.95 -2.96 -7.57
CA LEU A 130 -13.07 -4.07 -6.63
C LEU A 130 -14.19 -5.03 -6.98
N THR A 131 -14.00 -6.32 -6.68
CA THR A 131 -15.10 -7.27 -6.50
C THR A 131 -15.98 -6.85 -5.30
N ASP A 132 -17.18 -7.44 -5.17
CA ASP A 132 -18.08 -7.10 -4.05
C ASP A 132 -17.45 -7.39 -2.68
N ASP A 133 -16.70 -8.49 -2.56
CA ASP A 133 -15.98 -8.88 -1.34
C ASP A 133 -14.53 -8.40 -1.34
N GLY A 134 -14.15 -7.54 -2.30
CA GLY A 134 -12.78 -7.05 -2.47
C GLY A 134 -12.37 -6.09 -1.37
N ARG A 135 -11.06 -5.97 -1.17
CA ARG A 135 -10.44 -5.16 -0.13
C ARG A 135 -9.38 -4.23 -0.68
N ILE A 136 -9.21 -3.09 0.00
CA ILE A 136 -8.13 -2.14 -0.29
C ILE A 136 -7.22 -2.08 0.93
N ALA A 137 -5.93 -2.37 0.78
CA ALA A 137 -4.93 -2.27 1.84
C ALA A 137 -3.98 -1.10 1.58
N LEU A 138 -3.84 -0.21 2.57
CA LEU A 138 -3.06 1.02 2.46
C LEU A 138 -2.11 1.19 3.64
N ILE A 139 -0.99 1.87 3.39
CA ILE A 139 -0.18 2.48 4.45
C ILE A 139 -0.13 3.98 4.25
N LEU A 140 -0.42 4.73 5.32
CA LEU A 140 -0.50 6.21 5.30
C LEU A 140 0.15 6.79 6.56
N PRO A 141 0.53 8.09 6.56
CA PRO A 141 0.78 8.80 7.80
C PRO A 141 -0.43 8.72 8.73
N TYR A 142 -0.22 8.45 10.02
CA TYR A 142 -1.33 8.31 10.98
C TYR A 142 -2.19 9.59 11.07
N ALA A 143 -1.59 10.75 10.85
CA ALA A 143 -2.30 12.04 10.82
C ALA A 143 -3.37 12.12 9.71
N GLN A 144 -3.30 11.27 8.68
CA GLN A 144 -4.29 11.23 7.59
C GLN A 144 -5.48 10.29 7.87
N ARG A 145 -5.55 9.69 9.05
CA ARG A 145 -6.60 8.71 9.38
C ARG A 145 -8.01 9.27 9.19
N GLU A 146 -8.30 10.44 9.71
CA GLU A 146 -9.64 11.04 9.61
C GLU A 146 -10.00 11.42 8.17
N VAL A 147 -9.02 11.90 7.40
CA VAL A 147 -9.19 12.18 5.98
C VAL A 147 -9.48 10.89 5.21
N LEU A 148 -8.75 9.80 5.50
CA LEU A 148 -9.01 8.49 4.92
C LEU A 148 -10.45 8.04 5.17
N LEU A 149 -10.94 8.13 6.41
CA LEU A 149 -12.29 7.69 6.77
C LEU A 149 -13.37 8.50 6.04
N GLN A 150 -13.21 9.82 5.96
CA GLN A 150 -14.15 10.69 5.25
C GLN A 150 -14.19 10.37 3.73
N GLN A 151 -13.02 10.16 3.13
CA GLN A 151 -12.95 9.85 1.71
C GLN A 151 -13.41 8.42 1.39
N ALA A 152 -13.17 7.46 2.28
CA ALA A 152 -13.64 6.10 2.15
C ALA A 152 -15.19 6.03 2.21
N ASP A 153 -15.80 6.76 3.14
CA ASP A 153 -17.26 6.85 3.26
C ASP A 153 -17.91 7.41 1.99
N ALA A 154 -17.30 8.43 1.38
CA ALA A 154 -17.77 9.00 0.11
C ALA A 154 -17.77 7.98 -1.05
N GLU A 155 -16.91 6.96 -1.00
CA GLU A 155 -16.82 5.89 -1.99
C GLU A 155 -17.52 4.59 -1.52
N SER A 156 -18.35 4.67 -0.47
CA SER A 156 -19.07 3.52 0.13
C SER A 156 -18.12 2.42 0.61
N LEU A 157 -16.95 2.81 1.11
CA LEU A 157 -15.96 1.93 1.70
C LEU A 157 -15.90 2.14 3.22
N GLN A 158 -15.70 1.05 3.95
CA GLN A 158 -15.63 1.07 5.40
C GLN A 158 -14.30 0.48 5.88
N LEU A 159 -13.76 1.03 6.97
CA LEU A 159 -12.55 0.50 7.59
C LEU A 159 -12.89 -0.82 8.30
N VAL A 160 -12.24 -1.90 7.87
CA VAL A 160 -12.47 -3.26 8.39
C VAL A 160 -11.28 -3.82 9.17
N ARG A 161 -10.09 -3.21 9.02
CA ARG A 161 -8.92 -3.56 9.82
C ARG A 161 -7.98 -2.34 9.93
N GLU A 162 -7.43 -2.14 11.13
CA GLU A 162 -6.52 -1.04 11.45
C GLU A 162 -5.35 -1.53 12.31
N THR A 163 -4.14 -1.10 11.94
CA THR A 163 -2.96 -1.23 12.80
C THR A 163 -2.22 0.11 12.86
N ARG A 164 -2.07 0.65 14.06
CA ARG A 164 -1.31 1.86 14.35
C ARG A 164 0.15 1.51 14.54
N VAL A 165 1.02 2.05 13.69
CA VAL A 165 2.45 1.78 13.76
C VAL A 165 3.15 2.84 14.59
N ILE A 166 3.78 2.40 15.67
CA ILE A 166 4.53 3.22 16.63
C ILE A 166 6.02 2.98 16.38
N PRO A 167 6.82 4.02 16.06
CA PRO A 167 8.22 3.84 15.72
C PRO A 167 9.06 3.31 16.89
N VAL A 168 8.88 3.87 18.08
CA VAL A 168 9.59 3.48 19.30
C VAL A 168 8.59 3.43 20.44
N GLU A 169 8.77 2.50 21.35
CA GLU A 169 7.95 2.34 22.54
C GLU A 169 7.73 3.67 23.30
N GLY A 170 6.46 3.97 23.63
CA GLY A 170 6.06 5.22 24.27
C GLY A 170 5.86 6.41 23.30
N ALA A 171 6.23 6.30 22.02
CA ALA A 171 5.98 7.34 21.02
C ALA A 171 4.53 7.33 20.53
N GLN A 172 4.13 8.41 19.86
CA GLN A 172 2.85 8.47 19.15
C GLN A 172 2.90 7.67 17.84
N PRO A 173 1.77 7.13 17.37
CA PRO A 173 1.68 6.48 16.06
C PRO A 173 2.15 7.40 14.93
N LYS A 174 2.92 6.87 14.01
CA LYS A 174 3.43 7.59 12.83
C LYS A 174 2.86 7.09 11.53
N ARG A 175 2.47 5.81 11.46
CA ARG A 175 1.84 5.22 10.29
C ARG A 175 0.56 4.51 10.67
N LEU A 176 -0.33 4.44 9.71
CA LEU A 176 -1.57 3.69 9.72
C LEU A 176 -1.50 2.63 8.64
N LEU A 177 -1.66 1.38 9.00
CA LEU A 177 -2.02 0.30 8.10
C LEU A 177 -3.54 0.16 8.17
N ALA A 178 -4.21 0.31 7.04
CA ALA A 178 -5.67 0.31 6.95
C ALA A 178 -6.14 -0.66 5.87
N GLU A 179 -7.19 -1.41 6.15
CA GLU A 179 -7.90 -2.21 5.17
C GLU A 179 -9.34 -1.72 5.09
N LEU A 180 -9.79 -1.44 3.88
CA LEU A 180 -11.13 -0.95 3.57
C LEU A 180 -11.87 -2.01 2.74
N ALA A 181 -13.18 -2.11 2.92
CA ALA A 181 -14.07 -2.97 2.16
C ALA A 181 -15.44 -2.31 2.00
N ARG A 182 -16.28 -2.85 1.08
CA ARG A 182 -17.67 -2.38 0.90
C ARG A 182 -18.56 -2.77 2.07
N HIS A 183 -18.32 -3.93 2.65
CA HIS A 183 -19.13 -4.49 3.72
C HIS A 183 -18.45 -4.28 5.07
N ALA A 184 -19.19 -3.69 6.01
CA ALA A 184 -18.71 -3.51 7.37
C ALA A 184 -18.39 -4.85 8.02
N ALA A 185 -17.24 -4.90 8.70
CA ALA A 185 -16.87 -6.02 9.55
C ALA A 185 -16.48 -5.49 10.94
N PRO A 186 -16.89 -6.15 12.03
CA PRO A 186 -16.41 -5.80 13.35
C PRO A 186 -14.89 -5.95 13.41
N TYR A 187 -14.18 -4.93 13.87
CA TYR A 187 -12.73 -5.01 14.10
C TYR A 187 -12.33 -4.28 15.38
N THR A 188 -11.22 -4.70 15.95
CA THR A 188 -10.56 -4.01 17.06
C THR A 188 -9.25 -3.41 16.54
N PRO A 189 -9.02 -2.10 16.69
CA PRO A 189 -7.75 -1.50 16.31
C PRO A 189 -6.59 -2.17 17.03
N SER A 190 -5.52 -2.48 16.29
CA SER A 190 -4.29 -3.03 16.84
C SER A 190 -3.14 -2.02 16.80
N THR A 191 -2.06 -2.31 17.51
CA THR A 191 -0.84 -1.51 17.48
C THR A 191 0.34 -2.39 17.18
N LEU A 192 1.31 -1.83 16.42
CA LEU A 192 2.59 -2.42 16.13
C LEU A 192 3.70 -1.44 16.50
N THR A 193 4.44 -1.74 17.56
CA THR A 193 5.64 -0.99 17.93
C THR A 193 6.84 -1.61 17.21
N LEU A 194 7.64 -0.78 16.51
CA LEU A 194 8.76 -1.27 15.73
C LEU A 194 9.99 -1.52 16.61
N GLU A 195 10.30 -0.58 17.50
CA GLU A 195 11.49 -0.62 18.35
C GLU A 195 11.14 -0.41 19.81
N THR A 196 11.95 -1.00 20.70
CA THR A 196 11.96 -0.69 22.12
C THR A 196 12.65 0.66 22.37
N THR A 197 12.61 1.16 23.61
CA THR A 197 13.36 2.36 24.04
C THR A 197 14.88 2.21 23.88
N ALA A 198 15.41 0.99 23.83
CA ALA A 198 16.81 0.68 23.55
C ALA A 198 17.13 0.56 22.05
N HIS A 199 16.21 0.98 21.16
CA HIS A 199 16.33 0.85 19.72
C HIS A 199 16.56 -0.58 19.21
N GLN A 200 16.04 -1.55 19.92
CA GLN A 200 15.99 -2.94 19.49
C GLN A 200 14.64 -3.24 18.84
N ARG A 201 14.64 -4.00 17.76
CA ARG A 201 13.40 -4.43 17.09
C ARG A 201 12.55 -5.25 18.06
N THR A 202 11.25 -4.92 18.15
CA THR A 202 10.31 -5.70 18.96
C THR A 202 10.05 -7.08 18.36
N ASP A 203 9.72 -8.05 19.20
CA ASP A 203 9.34 -9.39 18.75
C ASP A 203 8.14 -9.38 17.79
N ALA A 204 7.19 -8.46 18.00
CA ALA A 204 6.02 -8.32 17.15
C ALA A 204 6.42 -7.88 15.73
N PHE A 205 7.31 -6.88 15.63
CA PHE A 205 7.83 -6.42 14.35
C PHE A 205 8.69 -7.50 13.69
N GLN A 206 9.60 -8.15 14.41
CA GLN A 206 10.44 -9.23 13.89
C GLN A 206 9.59 -10.38 13.34
N ARG A 207 8.54 -10.81 14.07
CA ARG A 207 7.62 -11.86 13.59
C ARG A 207 6.90 -11.46 12.30
N LEU A 208 6.48 -10.19 12.19
CA LEU A 208 5.78 -9.70 11.01
C LEU A 208 6.67 -9.74 9.75
N VAL A 209 7.94 -9.38 9.90
CA VAL A 209 8.85 -9.17 8.75
C VAL A 209 9.92 -10.25 8.61
N ARG A 210 9.86 -11.33 9.38
CA ARG A 210 10.92 -12.36 9.46
C ARG A 210 11.30 -12.97 8.11
N ASP A 211 10.34 -13.04 7.18
CA ASP A 211 10.54 -13.67 5.87
C ASP A 211 11.11 -12.67 4.83
N TYR A 212 11.34 -11.39 5.23
CA TYR A 212 11.74 -10.29 4.35
C TYR A 212 12.99 -9.53 4.82
N TYR A 213 13.38 -9.67 6.08
CA TYR A 213 14.60 -9.09 6.64
C TYR A 213 15.55 -10.20 7.08
N LEU A 214 16.80 -10.08 6.63
CA LEU A 214 17.90 -10.92 7.08
C LEU A 214 18.40 -10.48 8.45
#